data_ea8e368bbae3878aefe814ad0f16d149
#
_entry.id   ea8e368bbae3878aefe814ad0f16d149
#
_cell.length_a   1.000
_cell.length_b   1.000
_cell.length_c   1.000
_cell.angle_alpha   90.00
_cell.angle_beta   90.00
_cell.angle_gamma   90.00
#
_symmetry.space_group_name_H-M   'P 1'
#
loop_
_entity.id
_entity.type
_entity.pdbx_description
1 polymer ?
#
loop_
_entity_poly.entity_id
_entity_poly.type
_entity_poly.pdbx_seq_one_letter_code
_entity_poly.pdbx_strand_id
1 'polypeptide(L)'
;MKRNNKIEKATIVLRKTKYIMLTLAVVMSLMTNTVFAASPLDTINSLSDFIFSAIKAIGLILLGFGIVQIGLSLKSHDASQRANGFLTFFGGVIIAFAKDILDMIM
;
A
#
# COMPACT_ATOMS: atom_id res chain seq x y z
N MET A 1 -9.71 -44.56 27.35
CA MET A 1 -8.53 -43.77 27.02
C MET A 1 -8.72 -42.84 25.79
N LYS A 2 -9.43 -43.30 24.75
CA LYS A 2 -9.70 -42.43 23.58
C LYS A 2 -10.59 -41.20 23.88
N ARG A 3 -11.49 -41.32 24.88
CA ARG A 3 -12.37 -40.23 25.30
C ARG A 3 -11.62 -39.06 25.95
N ASN A 4 -10.61 -39.33 26.76
CA ASN A 4 -9.83 -38.31 27.44
C ASN A 4 -8.98 -37.47 26.48
N ASN A 5 -8.42 -38.11 25.46
CA ASN A 5 -7.63 -37.40 24.45
C ASN A 5 -8.48 -36.44 23.59
N LYS A 6 -9.73 -36.80 23.28
CA LYS A 6 -10.65 -35.93 22.54
C LYS A 6 -11.07 -34.71 23.39
N ILE A 7 -11.33 -34.92 24.69
CA ILE A 7 -11.70 -33.86 25.63
C ILE A 7 -10.51 -32.91 25.82
N GLU A 8 -9.29 -33.42 25.97
CA GLU A 8 -8.09 -32.62 26.09
C GLU A 8 -7.84 -31.76 24.83
N LYS A 9 -7.95 -32.36 23.67
CA LYS A 9 -7.81 -31.64 22.39
C LYS A 9 -8.88 -30.56 22.24
N ALA A 10 -10.12 -30.86 22.58
CA ALA A 10 -11.22 -29.89 22.54
C ALA A 10 -10.97 -28.74 23.52
N THR A 11 -10.47 -29.03 24.72
CA THR A 11 -10.14 -28.02 25.72
C THR A 11 -9.00 -27.13 25.25
N ILE A 12 -7.96 -27.71 24.62
CA ILE A 12 -6.82 -26.94 24.08
C ILE A 12 -7.28 -26.04 22.92
N VAL A 13 -8.13 -26.54 22.04
CA VAL A 13 -8.68 -25.76 20.92
C VAL A 13 -9.55 -24.62 21.45
N LEU A 14 -10.41 -24.86 22.46
CA LEU A 14 -11.23 -23.85 23.08
C LEU A 14 -10.37 -22.77 23.76
N ARG A 15 -9.30 -23.15 24.43
CA ARG A 15 -8.35 -22.19 25.02
C ARG A 15 -7.69 -21.32 23.94
N LYS A 16 -7.16 -21.94 22.89
CA LYS A 16 -6.53 -21.20 21.78
C LYS A 16 -7.51 -20.24 21.14
N THR A 17 -8.74 -20.68 20.88
CA THR A 17 -9.79 -19.84 20.30
C THR A 17 -10.12 -18.67 21.22
N LYS A 18 -10.21 -18.91 22.53
CA LYS A 18 -10.47 -17.86 23.52
C LYS A 18 -9.36 -16.80 23.52
N TYR A 19 -8.10 -17.21 23.52
CA TYR A 19 -6.96 -16.29 23.48
C TYR A 19 -6.90 -15.50 22.17
N ILE A 20 -7.16 -16.15 21.05
CA ILE A 20 -7.20 -15.48 19.74
C ILE A 20 -8.32 -14.44 19.70
N MET A 21 -9.51 -14.75 20.21
CA MET A 21 -10.63 -13.81 20.27
C MET A 21 -10.33 -12.63 21.20
N LEU A 22 -9.71 -12.87 22.34
CA LEU A 22 -9.30 -11.81 23.26
C LEU A 22 -8.26 -10.89 22.62
N THR A 23 -7.26 -11.47 21.94
CA THR A 23 -6.23 -10.71 21.24
C THR A 23 -6.84 -9.86 20.13
N LEU A 24 -7.74 -10.42 19.33
CA LEU A 24 -8.44 -9.68 18.28
C LEU A 24 -9.28 -8.55 18.86
N ALA A 25 -9.99 -8.78 19.96
CA ALA A 25 -10.80 -7.77 20.62
C ALA A 25 -9.93 -6.60 21.13
N VAL A 26 -8.78 -6.90 21.73
CA VAL A 26 -7.83 -5.87 22.18
C VAL A 26 -7.27 -5.07 21.02
N VAL A 27 -6.86 -5.73 19.96
CA VAL A 27 -6.32 -5.07 18.75
C VAL A 27 -7.37 -4.17 18.11
N MET A 28 -8.59 -4.65 17.93
CA MET A 28 -9.70 -3.85 17.39
C MET A 28 -10.05 -2.67 18.30
N SER A 29 -10.02 -2.86 19.59
CA SER A 29 -10.27 -1.80 20.58
C SER A 29 -9.22 -0.69 20.49
N LEU A 30 -7.94 -1.06 20.34
CA LEU A 30 -6.85 -0.09 20.17
C LEU A 30 -6.99 0.67 18.84
N MET A 31 -7.33 -0.02 17.77
CA MET A 31 -7.56 0.61 16.46
C MET A 31 -8.75 1.56 16.49
N THR A 32 -9.84 1.16 17.14
CA THR A 32 -11.05 1.99 17.27
C THR A 32 -10.77 3.26 18.07
N ASN A 33 -10.03 3.17 19.15
CA ASN A 33 -9.64 4.33 19.96
C ASN A 33 -8.80 5.33 19.15
N THR A 34 -7.90 4.83 18.28
CA THR A 34 -7.10 5.68 17.40
C THR A 34 -7.97 6.42 16.40
N VAL A 35 -8.98 5.76 15.83
CA VAL A 35 -9.92 6.36 14.88
C VAL A 35 -10.81 7.41 15.55
N PHE A 36 -11.31 7.15 16.77
CA PHE A 36 -12.16 8.09 17.49
C PHE A 36 -11.40 9.29 18.05
N ALA A 37 -10.10 9.16 18.29
CA ALA A 37 -9.27 10.25 18.81
C ALA A 37 -8.99 11.34 17.75
N ALA A 38 -9.01 10.99 16.46
CA ALA A 38 -8.80 11.91 15.37
C ALA A 38 -10.14 12.50 14.88
N SER A 39 -10.15 13.79 14.51
CA SER A 39 -11.33 14.36 13.88
C SER A 39 -11.56 13.70 12.51
N PRO A 40 -12.82 13.65 12.03
CA PRO A 40 -13.10 13.08 10.70
C PRO A 40 -12.31 13.77 9.59
N LEU A 41 -12.12 15.08 9.67
CA LEU A 41 -11.36 15.84 8.69
C LEU A 41 -9.88 15.45 8.71
N ASP A 42 -9.28 15.31 9.89
CA ASP A 42 -7.89 14.90 10.03
C ASP A 42 -7.67 13.47 9.51
N THR A 43 -8.62 12.58 9.73
CA THR A 43 -8.59 11.22 9.20
C THR A 43 -8.64 11.20 7.68
N ILE A 44 -9.49 12.02 7.07
CA ILE A 44 -9.60 12.16 5.62
C ILE A 44 -8.31 12.75 5.04
N ASN A 45 -7.75 13.76 5.67
CA ASN A 45 -6.50 14.38 5.24
C ASN A 45 -5.34 13.38 5.32
N SER A 46 -5.25 12.60 6.40
CA SER A 46 -4.23 11.58 6.56
C SER A 46 -4.35 10.48 5.49
N LEU A 47 -5.56 10.08 5.18
CA LEU A 47 -5.83 9.09 4.13
C LEU A 47 -5.47 9.65 2.76
N SER A 48 -5.80 10.90 2.49
CA SER A 48 -5.44 11.59 1.25
C SER A 48 -3.93 11.66 1.08
N ASP A 49 -3.19 12.07 2.12
CA ASP A 49 -1.73 12.13 2.11
C ASP A 49 -1.11 10.75 1.86
N PHE A 50 -1.68 9.71 2.45
CA PHE A 50 -1.23 8.34 2.24
C PHE A 50 -1.44 7.91 0.78
N ILE A 51 -2.61 8.19 0.20
CA ILE A 51 -2.93 7.85 -1.19
C ILE A 51 -1.99 8.59 -2.14
N PHE A 52 -1.77 9.88 -1.94
CA PHE A 52 -0.86 10.66 -2.78
C PHE A 52 0.59 10.22 -2.65
N SER A 53 1.01 9.80 -1.46
CA SER A 53 2.34 9.21 -1.26
C SER A 53 2.51 7.91 -2.03
N ALA A 54 1.47 7.08 -2.05
CA ALA A 54 1.47 5.83 -2.83
C ALA A 54 1.52 6.11 -4.34
N ILE A 55 0.75 7.08 -4.82
CA ILE A 55 0.74 7.51 -6.24
C ILE A 55 2.12 8.04 -6.63
N LYS A 56 2.74 8.86 -5.78
CA LYS A 56 4.09 9.38 -6.02
C LYS A 56 5.11 8.26 -6.12
N ALA A 57 5.02 7.26 -5.25
CA ALA A 57 5.92 6.11 -5.29
C ALA A 57 5.76 5.33 -6.60
N ILE A 58 4.53 5.13 -7.07
CA ILE A 58 4.25 4.50 -8.36
C ILE A 58 4.85 5.33 -9.51
N GLY A 59 4.69 6.65 -9.46
CA GLY A 59 5.26 7.55 -10.44
C GLY A 59 6.78 7.46 -10.52
N LEU A 60 7.46 7.40 -9.36
CA LEU A 60 8.91 7.25 -9.29
C LEU A 60 9.38 5.89 -9.84
N ILE A 61 8.62 4.83 -9.61
CA ILE A 61 8.91 3.51 -10.18
C ILE A 61 8.81 3.56 -11.71
N LEU A 62 7.76 4.20 -12.24
CA LEU A 62 7.59 4.36 -13.69
C LEU A 62 8.68 5.24 -14.30
N LEU A 63 9.11 6.28 -13.60
CA LEU A 63 10.25 7.11 -13.99
C LEU A 63 11.50 6.26 -14.17
N GLY A 64 11.84 5.47 -13.15
CA GLY A 64 13.01 4.59 -13.18
C GLY A 64 12.92 3.57 -14.31
N PHE A 65 11.74 3.00 -14.51
CA PHE A 65 11.49 2.05 -15.59
C PHE A 65 11.64 2.69 -16.97
N GLY A 66 11.14 3.90 -17.15
CA GLY A 66 11.31 4.67 -18.38
C GLY A 66 12.78 4.95 -18.70
N ILE A 67 13.58 5.32 -17.70
CA ILE A 67 15.02 5.54 -17.85
C ILE A 67 15.71 4.24 -18.30
N VAL A 68 15.36 3.12 -17.69
CA VAL A 68 15.90 1.80 -18.07
C VAL A 68 15.54 1.46 -19.52
N GLN A 69 14.29 1.69 -19.92
CA GLN A 69 13.86 1.45 -21.31
C GLN A 69 14.63 2.30 -22.31
N ILE A 70 14.85 3.57 -22.00
CA ILE A 70 15.63 4.47 -22.84
C ILE A 70 17.08 3.96 -22.95
N GLY A 71 17.69 3.59 -21.84
CA GLY A 71 19.03 3.04 -21.81
C GLY A 71 19.17 1.77 -22.64
N LEU A 72 18.24 0.85 -22.51
CA LEU A 72 18.21 -0.39 -23.30
C LEU A 72 18.01 -0.12 -24.80
N SER A 73 17.20 0.89 -25.15
CA SER A 73 16.96 1.26 -26.56
C SER A 73 18.20 1.83 -27.20
N LEU A 74 19.04 2.53 -26.46
CA LEU A 74 20.31 3.03 -26.96
C LEU A 74 21.29 1.88 -27.27
N LYS A 75 21.27 0.84 -26.45
CA LYS A 75 22.08 -0.35 -26.63
C LYS A 75 21.62 -1.19 -27.83
N SER A 76 20.32 -1.35 -28.00
CA SER A 76 19.71 -2.17 -29.06
C SER A 76 19.42 -1.41 -30.35
N HIS A 77 19.57 -0.09 -30.35
CA HIS A 77 19.23 0.80 -31.46
C HIS A 77 17.76 0.68 -31.91
N ASP A 78 16.85 0.41 -30.96
CA ASP A 78 15.42 0.26 -31.25
C ASP A 78 14.70 1.59 -30.97
N ALA A 79 14.27 2.26 -32.06
CA ALA A 79 13.57 3.54 -31.97
C ALA A 79 12.20 3.41 -31.33
N SER A 80 11.49 2.30 -31.53
CA SER A 80 10.19 2.06 -30.93
C SER A 80 10.30 1.93 -29.42
N GLN A 81 11.30 1.20 -28.92
CA GLN A 81 11.56 1.05 -27.49
C GLN A 81 11.95 2.40 -26.87
N ARG A 82 12.72 3.21 -27.56
CA ARG A 82 13.09 4.56 -27.10
C ARG A 82 11.87 5.45 -26.97
N ALA A 83 10.97 5.45 -27.96
CA ALA A 83 9.72 6.22 -27.89
C ALA A 83 8.84 5.77 -26.73
N ASN A 84 8.68 4.46 -26.52
CA ASN A 84 7.95 3.92 -25.38
C ASN A 84 8.59 4.29 -24.06
N GLY A 85 9.92 4.29 -23.98
CA GLY A 85 10.67 4.70 -22.80
C GLY A 85 10.42 6.17 -22.43
N PHE A 86 10.42 7.07 -23.43
CA PHE A 86 10.10 8.48 -23.21
C PHE A 86 8.66 8.67 -22.75
N LEU A 87 7.70 7.96 -23.34
CA LEU A 87 6.30 8.02 -22.90
C LEU A 87 6.14 7.54 -21.46
N THR A 88 6.78 6.44 -21.10
CA THR A 88 6.76 5.93 -19.73
C THR A 88 7.41 6.90 -18.76
N PHE A 89 8.52 7.50 -19.15
CA PHE A 89 9.23 8.51 -18.34
C PHE A 89 8.35 9.73 -18.09
N PHE A 90 7.77 10.32 -19.13
CA PHE A 90 6.88 11.48 -18.97
C PHE A 90 5.62 11.15 -18.19
N GLY A 91 5.05 9.96 -18.41
CA GLY A 91 3.91 9.47 -17.61
C GLY A 91 4.28 9.37 -16.14
N GLY A 92 5.46 8.85 -15.84
CA GLY A 92 5.97 8.76 -14.48
C GLY A 92 6.17 10.14 -13.82
N VAL A 93 6.68 11.11 -14.58
CA VAL A 93 6.82 12.50 -14.11
C VAL A 93 5.46 13.09 -13.76
N ILE A 94 4.47 12.95 -14.62
CA ILE A 94 3.12 13.47 -14.39
C ILE A 94 2.51 12.83 -13.14
N ILE A 95 2.64 11.52 -12.99
CA ILE A 95 2.11 10.79 -11.83
C ILE A 95 2.85 11.19 -10.55
N ALA A 96 4.18 11.30 -10.60
CA ALA A 96 4.98 11.68 -9.44
C ALA A 96 4.64 13.08 -8.92
N PHE A 97 4.31 14.01 -9.82
CA PHE A 97 3.95 15.38 -9.48
C PHE A 97 2.44 15.64 -9.50
N ALA A 98 1.62 14.60 -9.52
CA ALA A 98 0.15 14.72 -9.59
C ALA A 98 -0.41 15.58 -8.46
N LYS A 99 0.06 15.39 -7.23
CA LYS A 99 -0.37 16.19 -6.08
C LYS A 99 0.04 17.66 -6.23
N ASP A 100 1.26 17.91 -6.65
CA ASP A 100 1.78 19.27 -6.83
C ASP A 100 1.01 20.01 -7.92
N ILE A 101 0.67 19.31 -9.01
CA ILE A 101 -0.15 19.86 -10.09
C ILE A 101 -1.55 20.19 -9.57
N LEU A 102 -2.14 19.29 -8.80
CA LEU A 102 -3.47 19.48 -8.21
C LEU A 102 -3.49 20.69 -7.27
N ASP A 103 -2.47 20.82 -6.44
CA ASP A 103 -2.35 21.96 -5.50
C ASP A 103 -2.20 23.29 -6.23
N MET A 104 -1.57 23.29 -7.40
CA MET A 104 -1.45 24.50 -8.23
C MET A 104 -2.77 24.92 -8.86
N ILE A 105 -3.64 23.97 -9.19
CA ILE A 105 -4.96 24.22 -9.81
C ILE A 105 -5.96 24.69 -8.75
N MET A 106 -5.88 24.15 -7.55
CA MET A 106 -6.76 24.49 -6.43
C MET A 106 -6.19 25.64 -5.63
#